data_7d1d3483aece12dd96bc1a26e71fa5c3
#
_entry.id   7d1d3483aece12dd96bc1a26e71fa5c3
#
_cell.length_a   1.000
_cell.length_b   1.000
_cell.length_c   1.000
_cell.angle_alpha   90.00
_cell.angle_beta   90.00
_cell.angle_gamma   90.00
#
_symmetry.space_group_name_H-M   'P 1'
#
loop_
_entity.id
_entity.type
_entity.pdbx_description
1 polymer ?
#
loop_
_entity_poly.entity_id
_entity_poly.type
_entity_poly.pdbx_seq_one_letter_code
_entity_poly.pdbx_strand_id
1 'polypeptide(L)'
;LLEAATAALARSPGASMAQVAQAAGLARATLYRHFSTRQELFAAMRAEALVRAAEAITASRLDEGTPLEGLRRAVEALASLGVRFRALIVEGADLDATFLQQRAEVLAPLQAVVRRGQEAGLIRSDLPPEWVVIAMASMLVAAVRASADTGFGDGQVADLVFGTLTSGITPRP
;
A
#
# COMPACT_ATOMS: atom_id res chain seq x y z
N LEU A 1 19.75 2.85 6.03
CA LEU A 1 20.23 2.32 4.74
C LEU A 1 19.05 1.89 3.88
N LEU A 2 18.18 0.97 4.36
CA LEU A 2 17.01 0.49 3.62
C LEU A 2 16.07 1.65 3.23
N GLU A 3 15.81 2.57 4.15
CA GLU A 3 14.99 3.76 3.90
C GLU A 3 15.53 4.63 2.75
N ALA A 4 16.83 4.91 2.73
CA ALA A 4 17.47 5.69 1.67
C ALA A 4 17.40 4.98 0.31
N ALA A 5 17.60 3.65 0.29
CA ALA A 5 17.44 2.83 -0.91
C ALA A 5 15.97 2.82 -1.42
N THR A 6 15.01 2.68 -0.50
CA THR A 6 13.57 2.76 -0.82
C THR A 6 13.20 4.12 -1.42
N ALA A 7 13.67 5.23 -0.82
CA ALA A 7 13.44 6.57 -1.35
C ALA A 7 14.07 6.79 -2.73
N ALA A 8 15.24 6.22 -2.99
CA ALA A 8 15.87 6.26 -4.31
C ALA A 8 15.03 5.50 -5.36
N LEU A 9 14.58 4.30 -5.02
CA LEU A 9 13.73 3.46 -5.87
C LEU A 9 12.32 4.02 -6.06
N ALA A 10 11.79 4.75 -5.08
CA ALA A 10 10.52 5.45 -5.25
C ALA A 10 10.58 6.53 -6.34
N ARG A 11 11.74 7.17 -6.55
CA ARG A 11 11.96 8.15 -7.63
C ARG A 11 12.26 7.49 -8.97
N SER A 12 12.98 6.37 -8.95
CA SER A 12 13.43 5.66 -10.15
C SER A 12 13.31 4.14 -9.93
N PRO A 13 12.11 3.55 -10.12
CA PRO A 13 11.88 2.13 -9.85
C PRO A 13 12.84 1.19 -10.57
N GLY A 14 13.16 1.45 -11.83
CA GLY A 14 14.07 0.65 -12.64
C GLY A 14 15.57 0.89 -12.41
N ALA A 15 15.97 1.71 -11.40
CA ALA A 15 17.38 2.00 -11.15
C ALA A 15 18.16 0.74 -10.79
N SER A 16 19.37 0.58 -11.35
CA SER A 16 20.31 -0.49 -10.98
C SER A 16 20.80 -0.32 -9.54
N MET A 17 21.29 -1.38 -8.91
CA MET A 17 21.88 -1.32 -7.55
C MET A 17 22.96 -0.23 -7.42
N ALA A 18 23.75 0.00 -8.46
CA ALA A 18 24.75 1.06 -8.46
C ALA A 18 24.13 2.46 -8.43
N GLN A 19 23.07 2.67 -9.23
CA GLN A 19 22.31 3.92 -9.25
C GLN A 19 21.55 4.14 -7.95
N VAL A 20 20.99 3.07 -7.36
CA VAL A 20 20.36 3.13 -6.03
C VAL A 20 21.36 3.58 -4.98
N ALA A 21 22.56 2.99 -4.93
CA ALA A 21 23.61 3.42 -4.00
C ALA A 21 23.96 4.90 -4.17
N GLN A 22 24.18 5.34 -5.39
CA GLN A 22 24.48 6.74 -5.71
C GLN A 22 23.36 7.69 -5.28
N ALA A 23 22.12 7.37 -5.66
CA ALA A 23 20.95 8.20 -5.34
C ALA A 23 20.60 8.22 -3.83
N ALA A 24 20.99 7.17 -3.10
CA ALA A 24 20.85 7.06 -1.66
C ALA A 24 22.02 7.71 -0.87
N GLY A 25 23.04 8.24 -1.57
CA GLY A 25 24.24 8.78 -0.92
C GLY A 25 25.12 7.71 -0.24
N LEU A 26 25.06 6.46 -0.72
CA LEU A 26 25.77 5.32 -0.15
C LEU A 26 26.94 4.90 -1.04
N ALA A 27 28.04 4.46 -0.40
CA ALA A 27 29.07 3.75 -1.14
C ALA A 27 28.50 2.42 -1.69
N ARG A 28 28.85 2.07 -2.95
CA ARG A 28 28.43 0.80 -3.57
C ARG A 28 28.74 -0.41 -2.69
N ALA A 29 29.97 -0.46 -2.15
CA ALA A 29 30.38 -1.54 -1.26
C ALA A 29 29.52 -1.66 -0.02
N THR A 30 29.02 -0.55 0.51
CA THR A 30 28.10 -0.54 1.67
C THR A 30 26.76 -1.16 1.30
N LEU A 31 26.15 -0.76 0.19
CA LEU A 31 24.87 -1.33 -0.26
C LEU A 31 25.01 -2.84 -0.53
N TYR A 32 26.06 -3.24 -1.28
CA TYR A 32 26.29 -4.65 -1.62
C TYR A 32 26.66 -5.54 -0.42
N ARG A 33 27.25 -4.98 0.64
CA ARG A 33 27.50 -5.71 1.87
C ARG A 33 26.20 -6.05 2.60
N HIS A 34 25.16 -5.20 2.49
CA HIS A 34 23.86 -5.41 3.15
C HIS A 34 22.88 -6.19 2.28
N PHE A 35 22.92 -5.95 0.96
CA PHE A 35 22.04 -6.59 -0.02
C PHE A 35 22.91 -7.01 -1.21
N SER A 36 23.30 -8.28 -1.24
CA SER A 36 24.16 -8.84 -2.28
C SER A 36 23.48 -8.81 -3.66
N THR A 37 22.15 -8.88 -3.66
CA THR A 37 21.33 -8.88 -4.87
C THR A 37 20.18 -7.88 -4.79
N ARG A 38 19.61 -7.51 -5.94
CA ARG A 38 18.39 -6.73 -6.03
C ARG A 38 17.21 -7.45 -5.35
N GLN A 39 17.14 -8.76 -5.49
CA GLN A 39 16.08 -9.58 -4.87
C GLN A 39 16.12 -9.49 -3.34
N GLU A 40 17.30 -9.52 -2.73
CA GLU A 40 17.44 -9.33 -1.28
C GLU A 40 16.98 -7.93 -0.82
N LEU A 41 17.35 -6.89 -1.57
CA LEU A 41 16.87 -5.53 -1.29
C LEU A 41 15.34 -5.47 -1.36
N PHE A 42 14.74 -6.04 -2.42
CA PHE A 42 13.28 -6.05 -2.59
C PHE A 42 12.57 -6.92 -1.54
N ALA A 43 13.17 -8.04 -1.11
CA ALA A 43 12.64 -8.83 0.00
C ALA A 43 12.61 -8.01 1.31
N ALA A 44 13.69 -7.30 1.63
CA ALA A 44 13.73 -6.41 2.78
C ALA A 44 12.72 -5.26 2.67
N MET A 45 12.57 -4.67 1.49
CA MET A 45 11.55 -3.63 1.24
C MET A 45 10.13 -4.16 1.42
N ARG A 46 9.83 -5.41 0.98
CA ARG A 46 8.51 -6.04 1.20
C ARG A 46 8.20 -6.23 2.68
N ALA A 47 9.17 -6.74 3.44
CA ALA A 47 9.02 -6.91 4.88
C ALA A 47 8.76 -5.56 5.59
N GLU A 48 9.52 -4.53 5.25
CA GLU A 48 9.35 -3.18 5.78
C GLU A 48 7.97 -2.59 5.38
N ALA A 49 7.53 -2.80 4.13
CA ALA A 49 6.24 -2.33 3.67
C ALA A 49 5.07 -2.92 4.46
N LEU A 50 5.13 -4.22 4.82
CA LEU A 50 4.12 -4.87 5.66
C LEU A 50 4.10 -4.29 7.08
N VAL A 51 5.26 -4.08 7.69
CA VAL A 51 5.36 -3.46 9.02
C VAL A 51 4.75 -2.05 8.99
N ARG A 52 5.14 -1.23 8.01
CA ARG A 52 4.61 0.13 7.87
C ARG A 52 3.12 0.15 7.54
N ALA A 53 2.61 -0.82 6.79
CA ALA A 53 1.18 -0.92 6.54
C ALA A 53 0.40 -1.25 7.83
N ALA A 54 0.90 -2.15 8.66
CA ALA A 54 0.28 -2.45 9.96
C ALA A 54 0.27 -1.23 10.89
N GLU A 55 1.39 -0.50 10.97
CA GLU A 55 1.50 0.76 11.73
C GLU A 55 0.52 1.82 11.21
N ALA A 56 0.45 2.00 9.88
CA ALA A 56 -0.43 2.98 9.24
C ALA A 56 -1.92 2.67 9.49
N ILE A 57 -2.32 1.39 9.41
CA ILE A 57 -3.69 0.95 9.72
C ILE A 57 -4.00 1.20 11.19
N THR A 58 -3.10 0.88 12.11
CA THR A 58 -3.28 1.15 13.54
C THR A 58 -3.43 2.65 13.80
N ALA A 59 -2.57 3.47 13.20
CA ALA A 59 -2.61 4.94 13.34
C ALA A 59 -3.87 5.57 12.72
N SER A 60 -4.56 4.86 11.82
CA SER A 60 -5.80 5.34 11.18
C SER A 60 -7.01 5.34 12.12
N ARG A 61 -6.88 4.86 13.37
CA ARG A 61 -7.93 4.87 14.41
C ARG A 61 -9.28 4.45 13.84
N LEU A 62 -9.32 3.20 13.40
CA LEU A 62 -10.46 2.64 12.65
C LEU A 62 -11.79 2.61 13.42
N ASP A 63 -11.74 2.75 14.73
CA ASP A 63 -12.86 2.79 15.68
C ASP A 63 -13.41 4.20 15.93
N GLU A 64 -12.69 5.26 15.52
CA GLU A 64 -13.13 6.65 15.69
C GLU A 64 -13.98 7.12 14.50
N GLY A 65 -15.13 7.71 14.80
CA GLY A 65 -16.07 8.24 13.81
C GLY A 65 -16.86 7.17 13.08
N THR A 66 -17.35 7.49 11.90
CA THR A 66 -18.07 6.55 11.06
C THR A 66 -17.15 5.53 10.41
N PRO A 67 -17.64 4.34 10.07
CA PRO A 67 -16.86 3.34 9.33
C PRO A 67 -16.25 3.86 8.02
N LEU A 68 -16.97 4.71 7.28
CA LEU A 68 -16.47 5.29 6.04
C LEU A 68 -15.31 6.29 6.28
N GLU A 69 -15.37 7.07 7.37
CA GLU A 69 -14.26 7.95 7.76
C GLU A 69 -13.03 7.14 8.17
N GLY A 70 -13.21 6.03 8.91
CA GLY A 70 -12.14 5.10 9.24
C GLY A 70 -11.49 4.49 8.01
N LEU A 71 -12.31 4.02 7.05
CA LEU A 71 -11.79 3.52 5.76
C LEU A 71 -11.06 4.60 4.97
N ARG A 72 -11.55 5.84 4.95
CA ARG A 72 -10.89 6.95 4.26
C ARG A 72 -9.50 7.19 4.82
N ARG A 73 -9.37 7.31 6.15
CA ARG A 73 -8.05 7.50 6.79
C ARG A 73 -7.09 6.35 6.46
N ALA A 74 -7.58 5.11 6.46
CA ALA A 74 -6.77 3.96 6.09
C ALA A 74 -6.33 4.00 4.61
N VAL A 75 -7.22 4.39 3.69
CA VAL A 75 -6.89 4.55 2.27
C VAL A 75 -5.84 5.63 2.07
N GLU A 76 -5.96 6.79 2.73
CA GLU A 76 -5.00 7.89 2.68
C GLU A 76 -3.61 7.44 3.17
N ALA A 77 -3.55 6.75 4.31
CA ALA A 77 -2.30 6.25 4.88
C ALA A 77 -1.65 5.18 3.99
N LEU A 78 -2.44 4.25 3.45
CA LEU A 78 -1.95 3.20 2.56
C LEU A 78 -1.57 3.73 1.17
N ALA A 79 -2.22 4.78 0.66
CA ALA A 79 -1.86 5.44 -0.59
C ALA A 79 -0.48 6.10 -0.48
N SER A 80 -0.22 6.85 0.59
CA SER A 80 1.08 7.45 0.86
C SER A 80 2.19 6.39 0.96
N LEU A 81 1.90 5.29 1.64
CA LEU A 81 2.82 4.17 1.74
C LEU A 81 3.05 3.49 0.38
N GLY A 82 2.00 3.31 -0.41
CA GLY A 82 2.07 2.72 -1.75
C GLY A 82 2.95 3.55 -2.69
N VAL A 83 2.85 4.88 -2.67
CA VAL A 83 3.72 5.77 -3.44
C VAL A 83 5.17 5.65 -2.98
N ARG A 84 5.42 5.56 -1.68
CA ARG A 84 6.76 5.33 -1.12
C ARG A 84 7.38 4.01 -1.58
N PHE A 85 6.60 2.93 -1.62
CA PHE A 85 7.05 1.59 -2.00
C PHE A 85 6.70 1.21 -3.45
N ARG A 86 6.41 2.20 -4.30
CA ARG A 86 5.92 1.94 -5.68
C ARG A 86 6.85 1.07 -6.53
N ALA A 87 8.15 1.04 -6.24
CA ALA A 87 9.07 0.16 -6.95
C ALA A 87 8.67 -1.31 -6.84
N LEU A 88 8.15 -1.76 -5.67
CA LEU A 88 7.63 -3.11 -5.48
C LEU A 88 6.40 -3.39 -6.35
N ILE A 89 5.59 -2.36 -6.60
CA ILE A 89 4.35 -2.44 -7.39
C ILE A 89 4.68 -2.42 -8.89
N VAL A 90 5.56 -1.52 -9.31
CA VAL A 90 5.91 -1.31 -10.74
C VAL A 90 6.69 -2.50 -11.29
N GLU A 91 7.66 -3.03 -10.54
CA GLU A 91 8.50 -4.15 -11.00
C GLU A 91 7.79 -5.52 -10.92
N GLY A 92 6.57 -5.55 -10.38
CA GLY A 92 5.81 -6.79 -10.32
C GLY A 92 6.55 -7.85 -9.51
N ALA A 93 6.93 -7.51 -8.28
CA ALA A 93 7.58 -8.46 -7.38
C ALA A 93 6.78 -9.77 -7.35
N ASP A 94 7.44 -10.90 -7.58
CA ASP A 94 6.85 -12.22 -7.40
C ASP A 94 6.25 -12.28 -6.00
N LEU A 95 4.92 -12.22 -5.96
CA LEU A 95 4.17 -12.26 -4.72
C LEU A 95 4.06 -13.72 -4.32
N ASP A 96 5.01 -14.19 -3.53
CA ASP A 96 4.94 -15.55 -2.97
C ASP A 96 3.74 -15.69 -2.00
N ALA A 97 3.33 -16.94 -1.77
CA ALA A 97 2.17 -17.23 -0.94
C ALA A 97 2.32 -16.69 0.50
N THR A 98 3.55 -16.66 1.02
CA THR A 98 3.85 -16.16 2.37
C THR A 98 3.60 -14.65 2.45
N PHE A 99 4.06 -13.88 1.47
CA PHE A 99 3.80 -12.45 1.41
C PHE A 99 2.31 -12.14 1.28
N LEU A 100 1.59 -12.88 0.44
CA LEU A 100 0.14 -12.70 0.26
C LEU A 100 -0.63 -13.00 1.55
N GLN A 101 -0.23 -14.03 2.28
CA GLN A 101 -0.81 -14.36 3.59
C GLN A 101 -0.55 -13.25 4.61
N GLN A 102 0.70 -12.82 4.77
CA GLN A 102 1.07 -11.74 5.69
C GLN A 102 0.34 -10.43 5.35
N ARG A 103 0.22 -10.11 4.06
CA ARG A 103 -0.56 -8.95 3.61
C ARG A 103 -2.03 -9.07 3.99
N ALA A 104 -2.64 -10.25 3.85
CA ALA A 104 -4.02 -10.48 4.24
C ALA A 104 -4.22 -10.30 5.76
N GLU A 105 -3.29 -10.77 6.57
CA GLU A 105 -3.28 -10.57 8.03
C GLU A 105 -3.19 -9.08 8.40
N VAL A 106 -2.31 -8.33 7.75
CA VAL A 106 -2.16 -6.88 7.96
C VAL A 106 -3.44 -6.11 7.60
N LEU A 107 -4.15 -6.55 6.56
CA LEU A 107 -5.38 -5.90 6.10
C LEU A 107 -6.65 -6.39 6.84
N ALA A 108 -6.57 -7.46 7.63
CA ALA A 108 -7.72 -8.04 8.33
C ALA A 108 -8.51 -7.04 9.22
N PRO A 109 -7.89 -6.06 9.94
CA PRO A 109 -8.63 -5.06 10.70
C PRO A 109 -9.61 -4.25 9.87
N LEU A 110 -9.34 -4.03 8.58
CA LEU A 110 -10.23 -3.28 7.68
C LEU A 110 -11.54 -4.04 7.41
N GLN A 111 -11.53 -5.37 7.46
CA GLN A 111 -12.75 -6.17 7.31
C GLN A 111 -13.73 -5.91 8.46
N ALA A 112 -13.23 -5.69 9.69
CA ALA A 112 -14.07 -5.34 10.83
C ALA A 112 -14.74 -3.97 10.64
N VAL A 113 -14.02 -3.00 10.04
CA VAL A 113 -14.60 -1.69 9.68
C VAL A 113 -15.69 -1.84 8.63
N VAL A 114 -15.47 -2.66 7.60
CA VAL A 114 -16.48 -2.93 6.57
C VAL A 114 -17.73 -3.56 7.19
N ARG A 115 -17.59 -4.58 8.06
CA ARG A 115 -18.73 -5.19 8.78
C ARG A 115 -19.52 -4.17 9.59
N ARG A 116 -18.85 -3.31 10.37
CA ARG A 116 -19.53 -2.22 11.10
C ARG A 116 -20.26 -1.26 10.17
N GLY A 117 -19.68 -0.97 9.00
CA GLY A 117 -20.32 -0.15 7.98
C GLY A 117 -21.57 -0.79 7.39
N GLN A 118 -21.57 -2.11 7.21
CA GLN A 118 -22.72 -2.89 6.77
C GLN A 118 -23.82 -2.92 7.83
N GLU A 119 -23.48 -3.16 9.09
CA GLU A 119 -24.40 -3.12 10.24
C GLU A 119 -25.04 -1.74 10.41
N ALA A 120 -24.29 -0.67 10.13
CA ALA A 120 -24.76 0.71 10.17
C ALA A 120 -25.53 1.15 8.90
N GLY A 121 -25.69 0.28 7.91
CA GLY A 121 -26.35 0.61 6.63
C GLY A 121 -25.58 1.59 5.74
N LEU A 122 -24.31 1.87 6.03
CA LEU A 122 -23.44 2.76 5.25
C LEU A 122 -22.74 2.06 4.10
N ILE A 123 -22.55 0.76 4.23
CA ILE A 123 -21.96 -0.12 3.23
C ILE A 123 -22.98 -1.22 2.91
N ARG A 124 -23.14 -1.53 1.64
CA ARG A 124 -24.04 -2.59 1.18
C ARG A 124 -23.63 -3.95 1.75
N SER A 125 -24.63 -4.70 2.25
CA SER A 125 -24.41 -5.96 2.96
C SER A 125 -24.32 -7.21 2.05
N ASP A 126 -24.60 -7.05 0.75
CA ASP A 126 -24.52 -8.14 -0.24
C ASP A 126 -23.10 -8.43 -0.72
N LEU A 127 -22.10 -7.63 -0.31
CA LEU A 127 -20.69 -7.84 -0.61
C LEU A 127 -19.97 -8.45 0.60
N PRO A 128 -19.19 -9.53 0.42
CA PRO A 128 -18.34 -10.02 1.49
C PRO A 128 -17.33 -8.95 1.94
N PRO A 129 -17.11 -8.73 3.25
CA PRO A 129 -16.14 -7.76 3.74
C PRO A 129 -14.73 -7.98 3.19
N GLU A 130 -14.33 -9.24 3.03
CA GLU A 130 -13.06 -9.64 2.45
C GLU A 130 -12.90 -9.13 1.01
N TRP A 131 -13.98 -9.24 0.22
CA TRP A 131 -13.99 -8.74 -1.16
C TRP A 131 -13.80 -7.23 -1.22
N VAL A 132 -14.48 -6.47 -0.34
CA VAL A 132 -14.34 -5.00 -0.29
C VAL A 132 -12.89 -4.61 0.01
N VAL A 133 -12.24 -5.29 0.96
CA VAL A 133 -10.83 -5.03 1.30
C VAL A 133 -9.89 -5.43 0.17
N ILE A 134 -10.12 -6.57 -0.49
CA ILE A 134 -9.33 -7.00 -1.65
C ILE A 134 -9.47 -5.99 -2.80
N ALA A 135 -10.69 -5.54 -3.11
CA ALA A 135 -10.96 -4.56 -4.15
C ALA A 135 -10.25 -3.23 -3.84
N MET A 136 -10.35 -2.74 -2.61
CA MET A 136 -9.66 -1.54 -2.13
C MET A 136 -8.13 -1.67 -2.32
N ALA A 137 -7.54 -2.76 -1.87
CA ALA A 137 -6.10 -2.99 -1.98
C ALA A 137 -5.65 -3.10 -3.46
N SER A 138 -6.47 -3.69 -4.32
CA SER A 138 -6.21 -3.81 -5.75
C SER A 138 -6.31 -2.46 -6.46
N MET A 139 -7.29 -1.62 -6.08
CA MET A 139 -7.40 -0.25 -6.59
C MET A 139 -6.21 0.61 -6.15
N LEU A 140 -5.74 0.47 -4.90
CA LEU A 140 -4.52 1.16 -4.43
C LEU A 140 -3.31 0.79 -5.30
N VAL A 141 -3.10 -0.51 -5.56
CA VAL A 141 -2.02 -0.98 -6.43
C VAL A 141 -2.15 -0.39 -7.83
N ALA A 142 -3.35 -0.42 -8.42
CA ALA A 142 -3.60 0.13 -9.76
C ALA A 142 -3.36 1.64 -9.80
N ALA A 143 -3.85 2.39 -8.81
CA ALA A 143 -3.71 3.84 -8.74
C ALA A 143 -2.24 4.27 -8.51
N VAL A 144 -1.51 3.57 -7.64
CA VAL A 144 -0.06 3.81 -7.45
C VAL A 144 0.73 3.51 -8.72
N ARG A 145 0.38 2.45 -9.45
CA ARG A 145 1.01 2.14 -10.74
C ARG A 145 0.74 3.25 -11.76
N ALA A 146 -0.51 3.67 -11.89
CA ALA A 146 -0.89 4.76 -12.78
C ALA A 146 -0.21 6.09 -12.40
N SER A 147 0.02 6.35 -11.11
CA SER A 147 0.68 7.57 -10.65
C SER A 147 2.13 7.70 -11.14
N ALA A 148 2.78 6.59 -11.46
CA ALA A 148 4.13 6.60 -12.03
C ALA A 148 4.16 7.29 -13.41
N ASP A 149 3.08 7.14 -14.19
CA ASP A 149 2.97 7.70 -15.54
C ASP A 149 2.28 9.08 -15.54
N THR A 150 1.36 9.31 -14.61
CA THR A 150 0.53 10.53 -14.57
C THR A 150 1.06 11.61 -13.63
N GLY A 151 1.99 11.27 -12.73
CA GLY A 151 2.51 12.19 -11.73
C GLY A 151 1.55 12.49 -10.58
N PHE A 152 0.49 11.69 -10.40
CA PHE A 152 -0.44 11.85 -9.27
C PHE A 152 0.29 11.71 -7.94
N GLY A 153 0.07 12.66 -7.04
CA GLY A 153 0.51 12.56 -5.65
C GLY A 153 -0.34 11.57 -4.85
N ASP A 154 0.12 11.26 -3.64
CA ASP A 154 -0.54 10.31 -2.73
C ASP A 154 -1.98 10.72 -2.37
N GLY A 155 -2.25 12.01 -2.19
CA GLY A 155 -3.61 12.53 -1.96
C GLY A 155 -4.55 12.25 -3.13
N GLN A 156 -4.10 12.45 -4.37
CA GLN A 156 -4.89 12.14 -5.57
C GLN A 156 -5.13 10.63 -5.72
N VAL A 157 -4.14 9.81 -5.39
CA VAL A 157 -4.29 8.34 -5.35
C VAL A 157 -5.37 7.95 -4.34
N ALA A 158 -5.34 8.52 -3.14
CA ALA A 158 -6.32 8.24 -2.10
C ALA A 158 -7.74 8.64 -2.52
N ASP A 159 -7.91 9.84 -3.09
CA ASP A 159 -9.22 10.35 -3.53
C ASP A 159 -9.81 9.50 -4.67
N LEU A 160 -8.98 9.08 -5.64
CA LEU A 160 -9.41 8.20 -6.73
C LEU A 160 -9.88 6.85 -6.18
N VAL A 161 -9.10 6.24 -5.29
CA VAL A 161 -9.43 4.93 -4.72
C VAL A 161 -10.67 5.02 -3.85
N PHE A 162 -10.71 5.99 -2.92
CA PHE A 162 -11.84 6.11 -2.01
C PHE A 162 -13.13 6.49 -2.74
N GLY A 163 -13.09 7.43 -3.68
CA GLY A 163 -14.24 7.83 -4.47
C GLY A 163 -14.79 6.67 -5.31
N THR A 164 -13.91 5.92 -6.00
CA THR A 164 -14.32 4.77 -6.80
C THR A 164 -14.89 3.65 -5.92
N LEU A 165 -14.24 3.35 -4.80
CA LEU A 165 -14.69 2.32 -3.87
C LEU A 165 -16.08 2.66 -3.32
N THR A 166 -16.25 3.85 -2.76
CA THR A 166 -17.51 4.27 -2.13
C THR A 166 -18.66 4.32 -3.12
N SER A 167 -18.44 4.77 -4.35
CA SER A 167 -19.47 4.72 -5.41
C SER A 167 -19.97 3.30 -5.71
N GLY A 168 -19.13 2.29 -5.45
CA GLY A 168 -19.47 0.87 -5.66
C GLY A 168 -20.06 0.18 -4.43
N ILE A 169 -19.79 0.67 -3.23
CA ILE A 169 -20.16 -0.02 -1.96
C ILE A 169 -21.25 0.67 -1.15
N THR A 170 -21.62 1.92 -1.50
CA THR A 170 -22.77 2.57 -0.86
C THR A 170 -24.08 1.90 -1.29
N PRO A 171 -25.11 1.82 -0.43
CA PRO A 171 -26.41 1.31 -0.80
C PRO A 171 -27.00 2.09 -1.97
N ARG A 172 -27.63 1.37 -2.90
CA ARG A 172 -28.42 2.04 -3.95
C ARG A 172 -29.75 2.51 -3.37
N PRO A 173 -30.23 3.69 -3.78
CA PRO A 173 -31.54 4.19 -3.36
C PRO A 173 -32.69 3.26 -3.78
#